data_9274f99401f1bfcf0e0bffae24178c3c
#
_entry.id   9274f99401f1bfcf0e0bffae24178c3c
#
_cell.length_a   1.000
_cell.length_b   1.000
_cell.length_c   1.000
_cell.angle_alpha   90.00
_cell.angle_beta   90.00
_cell.angle_gamma   90.00
#
_symmetry.space_group_name_H-M   'P 1'
#
loop_
_entity.id
_entity.type
_entity.pdbx_description
1 polymer ?
#
loop_
_entity_poly.entity_id
_entity_poly.type
_entity_poly.pdbx_seq_one_letter_code
_entity_poly.pdbx_strand_id
1 'polypeptide(L)'
;MVYSFDGDFIRKLSLPAKTTIGTIHNFDNETLLCESNNHRNGNKKPYFLISKQNGHIINELDIIFNKERISPRFYQKTGEKGVMAIAYGYNPIIRFNEDFIIGDISHDTIYQYSKNKTLTPILVKTPSIY
;
A
#
# COMPACT_ATOMS: atom_id res chain seq x y z
N MET A 1 -9.07 -8.66 -11.02
CA MET A 1 -9.29 -9.75 -11.99
C MET A 1 -7.94 -10.18 -12.55
N VAL A 2 -7.76 -11.46 -12.80
CA VAL A 2 -6.53 -12.04 -13.35
C VAL A 2 -6.82 -12.55 -14.75
N TYR A 3 -5.96 -12.18 -15.71
CA TYR A 3 -6.05 -12.56 -17.12
C TYR A 3 -4.75 -13.23 -17.57
N SER A 4 -4.81 -14.06 -18.59
CA SER A 4 -3.64 -14.57 -19.30
C SER A 4 -2.98 -13.47 -20.13
N PHE A 5 -1.79 -13.71 -20.66
CA PHE A 5 -1.15 -12.79 -21.61
C PHE A 5 -1.95 -12.63 -22.93
N ASP A 6 -2.75 -13.63 -23.29
CA ASP A 6 -3.63 -13.59 -24.47
C ASP A 6 -4.96 -12.88 -24.20
N GLY A 7 -5.19 -12.42 -22.97
CA GLY A 7 -6.37 -11.68 -22.57
C GLY A 7 -7.53 -12.53 -22.05
N ASP A 8 -7.34 -13.82 -21.90
CA ASP A 8 -8.38 -14.71 -21.36
C ASP A 8 -8.53 -14.52 -19.86
N PHE A 9 -9.80 -14.45 -19.42
CA PHE A 9 -10.09 -14.37 -17.98
C PHE A 9 -9.71 -15.67 -17.28
N ILE A 10 -8.88 -15.59 -16.25
CA ILE A 10 -8.46 -16.73 -15.44
C ILE A 10 -9.29 -16.81 -14.17
N ARG A 11 -9.29 -15.73 -13.36
CA ARG A 11 -9.99 -15.71 -12.07
C ARG A 11 -10.17 -14.31 -11.52
N LYS A 12 -11.05 -14.19 -10.53
CA LYS A 12 -11.22 -13.00 -9.70
C LYS A 12 -10.62 -13.26 -8.33
N LEU A 13 -9.80 -12.32 -7.84
CA LEU A 13 -9.34 -12.33 -6.45
C LEU A 13 -10.39 -11.66 -5.57
N SER A 14 -10.78 -12.33 -4.50
CA SER A 14 -11.72 -11.80 -3.52
C SER A 14 -10.94 -11.18 -2.37
N LEU A 15 -10.98 -9.85 -2.28
CA LEU A 15 -10.39 -9.13 -1.16
C LEU A 15 -11.29 -9.25 0.09
N PRO A 16 -10.70 -9.19 1.30
CA PRO A 16 -11.48 -9.11 2.53
C PRO A 16 -12.44 -7.91 2.52
N ALA A 17 -13.59 -8.06 3.19
CA ALA A 17 -14.59 -7.01 3.28
C ALA A 17 -13.97 -5.70 3.83
N LYS A 18 -14.37 -4.57 3.25
CA LYS A 18 -13.87 -3.22 3.59
C LYS A 18 -12.39 -2.97 3.30
N THR A 19 -11.71 -3.85 2.58
CA THR A 19 -10.35 -3.62 2.14
C THR A 19 -10.33 -2.88 0.80
N THR A 20 -9.69 -1.73 0.78
CA THR A 20 -9.43 -0.97 -0.46
C THR A 20 -7.94 -0.96 -0.72
N ILE A 21 -7.55 -1.25 -1.96
CA ILE A 21 -6.14 -1.28 -2.36
C ILE A 21 -5.79 0.01 -3.09
N GLY A 22 -4.75 0.69 -2.61
CA GLY A 22 -4.17 1.87 -3.25
C GLY A 22 -3.11 1.50 -4.26
N THR A 23 -2.14 0.69 -3.86
CA THR A 23 -1.07 0.22 -4.73
C THR A 23 -0.86 -1.28 -4.61
N ILE A 24 -0.42 -1.90 -5.70
CA ILE A 24 -0.14 -3.34 -5.79
C ILE A 24 1.22 -3.54 -6.44
N HIS A 25 2.04 -4.38 -5.84
CA HIS A 25 3.34 -4.79 -6.36
C HIS A 25 3.46 -6.30 -6.40
N ASN A 26 4.10 -6.81 -7.43
CA ASN A 26 4.44 -8.23 -7.49
C ASN A 26 5.54 -8.52 -6.47
N PHE A 27 5.26 -9.32 -5.45
CA PHE A 27 6.25 -9.66 -4.43
C PHE A 27 7.05 -10.91 -4.83
N ASP A 28 6.36 -12.02 -5.03
CA ASP A 28 6.94 -13.29 -5.49
C ASP A 28 5.95 -14.06 -6.38
N ASN A 29 6.22 -15.32 -6.63
CA ASN A 29 5.35 -16.14 -7.49
C ASN A 29 3.95 -16.37 -6.91
N GLU A 30 3.80 -16.28 -5.60
CA GLU A 30 2.56 -16.62 -4.89
C GLU A 30 1.84 -15.40 -4.30
N THR A 31 2.56 -14.29 -4.10
CA THR A 31 2.07 -13.17 -3.32
C THR A 31 2.20 -11.80 -4.01
N LEU A 32 1.31 -10.90 -3.63
CA LEU A 32 1.33 -9.48 -3.99
C LEU A 32 1.49 -8.65 -2.72
N LEU A 33 2.38 -7.66 -2.77
CA LEU A 33 2.51 -6.64 -1.73
C LEU A 33 1.54 -5.50 -2.02
N CYS A 34 0.68 -5.19 -1.08
CA CYS A 34 -0.38 -4.22 -1.22
C CYS A 34 -0.30 -3.13 -0.15
N GLU A 35 -0.79 -1.96 -0.51
CA GLU A 35 -1.06 -0.86 0.42
C GLU A 35 -2.57 -0.60 0.45
N SER A 36 -3.12 -0.47 1.65
CA SER A 36 -4.52 -0.07 1.83
C SER A 36 -4.67 1.44 1.64
N ASN A 37 -5.63 1.82 0.80
CA ASN A 37 -5.99 3.22 0.58
C ASN A 37 -6.94 3.78 1.66
N ASN A 38 -7.22 3.01 2.69
CA ASN A 38 -8.19 3.37 3.71
C ASN A 38 -7.55 4.24 4.80
N HIS A 39 -7.51 5.55 4.56
CA HIS A 39 -6.89 6.52 5.47
C HIS A 39 -7.74 6.84 6.71
N ARG A 40 -9.04 6.55 6.69
CA ARG A 40 -9.99 7.01 7.70
C ARG A 40 -10.54 5.93 8.64
N ASN A 41 -10.45 4.66 8.27
CA ASN A 41 -11.14 3.60 9.00
C ASN A 41 -10.28 2.87 10.03
N GLY A 42 -9.22 3.50 10.53
CA GLY A 42 -8.44 2.96 11.64
C GLY A 42 -7.65 1.69 11.31
N ASN A 43 -7.39 1.40 10.03
CA ASN A 43 -6.45 0.35 9.68
C ASN A 43 -5.04 0.76 10.11
N LYS A 44 -4.61 0.23 11.22
CA LYS A 44 -3.32 0.55 11.82
C LYS A 44 -2.14 -0.06 11.08
N LYS A 45 -2.37 -1.09 10.25
CA LYS A 45 -1.36 -1.79 9.45
C LYS A 45 -1.76 -1.78 7.98
N PRO A 46 -1.47 -0.71 7.23
CA PRO A 46 -1.94 -0.56 5.86
C PRO A 46 -1.16 -1.38 4.83
N TYR A 47 -0.01 -1.95 5.18
CA TYR A 47 0.83 -2.73 4.27
C TYR A 47 0.66 -4.22 4.56
N PHE A 48 0.34 -5.00 3.53
CA PHE A 48 0.05 -6.42 3.68
C PHE A 48 0.34 -7.22 2.41
N LEU A 49 0.53 -8.53 2.60
CA LEU A 49 0.64 -9.50 1.51
C LEU A 49 -0.69 -10.21 1.29
N ILE A 50 -1.06 -10.35 0.03
CA ILE A 50 -2.21 -11.18 -0.36
C ILE A 50 -1.78 -12.33 -1.25
N SER A 51 -2.55 -13.41 -1.20
CA SER A 51 -2.37 -14.56 -2.09
C SER A 51 -2.81 -14.21 -3.51
N LYS A 52 -1.99 -14.53 -4.50
CA LYS A 52 -2.37 -14.46 -5.92
C LYS A 52 -3.44 -15.49 -6.30
N GLN A 53 -3.61 -16.51 -5.49
CA GLN A 53 -4.55 -17.59 -5.76
C GLN A 53 -5.99 -17.20 -5.42
N ASN A 54 -6.20 -16.59 -4.27
CA ASN A 54 -7.54 -16.30 -3.74
C ASN A 54 -7.75 -14.86 -3.25
N GLY A 55 -6.69 -14.06 -3.11
CA GLY A 55 -6.77 -12.67 -2.64
C GLY A 55 -6.85 -12.52 -1.12
N HIS A 56 -6.72 -13.60 -0.35
CA HIS A 56 -6.72 -13.54 1.10
C HIS A 56 -5.43 -12.89 1.61
N ILE A 57 -5.54 -12.15 2.72
CA ILE A 57 -4.38 -11.61 3.41
C ILE A 57 -3.60 -12.76 4.05
N ILE A 58 -2.32 -12.86 3.68
CA ILE A 58 -1.39 -13.86 4.21
C ILE A 58 -0.65 -13.30 5.41
N ASN A 59 -0.21 -12.05 5.31
CA ASN A 59 0.59 -11.40 6.33
C ASN A 59 0.36 -9.89 6.29
N GLU A 60 0.30 -9.27 7.45
CA GLU A 60 0.32 -7.81 7.60
C GLU A 60 1.71 -7.38 8.06
N LEU A 61 2.29 -6.37 7.41
CA LEU A 61 3.58 -5.83 7.81
C LEU A 61 3.44 -5.03 9.11
N ASP A 62 4.44 -5.15 9.97
CA ASP A 62 4.44 -4.51 11.29
C ASP A 62 4.85 -3.02 11.22
N ILE A 63 4.21 -2.29 10.33
CA ILE A 63 4.29 -0.84 10.21
C ILE A 63 2.99 -0.26 10.76
N ILE A 64 3.06 0.25 11.99
CA ILE A 64 1.89 0.66 12.75
C ILE A 64 1.73 2.18 12.68
N PHE A 65 0.54 2.64 12.31
CA PHE A 65 0.17 4.05 12.34
C PHE A 65 -0.68 4.36 13.58
N ASN A 66 -0.16 5.23 14.43
CA ASN A 66 -0.86 5.70 15.63
C ASN A 66 -1.71 6.95 15.37
N LYS A 67 -1.54 7.58 14.20
CA LYS A 67 -2.25 8.78 13.74
C LYS A 67 -2.88 8.52 12.39
N GLU A 68 -3.78 9.39 11.98
CA GLU A 68 -4.33 9.35 10.63
C GLU A 68 -3.21 9.52 9.60
N ARG A 69 -3.27 8.72 8.55
CA ARG A 69 -2.36 8.86 7.42
C ARG A 69 -2.73 10.09 6.59
N ILE A 70 -1.71 10.80 6.11
CA ILE A 70 -1.89 11.90 5.18
C ILE A 70 -2.39 11.34 3.85
N SER A 71 -3.55 11.83 3.41
CA SER A 71 -4.09 11.42 2.12
C SER A 71 -3.32 12.11 0.98
N PRO A 72 -2.88 11.38 -0.05
CA PRO A 72 -2.34 11.99 -1.25
C PRO A 72 -3.39 12.67 -2.13
N ARG A 73 -4.66 12.61 -1.72
CA ARG A 73 -5.80 13.20 -2.44
C ARG A 73 -6.33 14.39 -1.69
N PHE A 74 -6.45 15.51 -2.36
CA PHE A 74 -7.04 16.73 -1.83
C PHE A 74 -8.42 16.93 -2.46
N TYR A 75 -9.38 17.29 -1.63
CA TYR A 75 -10.69 17.74 -2.08
C TYR A 75 -10.81 19.23 -1.77
N GLN A 76 -10.84 20.05 -2.80
CA GLN A 76 -11.13 21.47 -2.67
C GLN A 76 -12.52 21.73 -3.21
N LYS A 77 -13.41 22.26 -2.37
CA LYS A 77 -14.70 22.77 -2.83
C LYS A 77 -14.48 24.13 -3.49
N THR A 78 -14.72 24.19 -4.80
CA THR A 78 -14.84 25.43 -5.55
C THR A 78 -16.29 25.58 -6.01
N GLY A 79 -17.06 26.40 -5.29
CA GLY A 79 -18.49 26.57 -5.57
C GLY A 79 -19.30 25.29 -5.28
N GLU A 80 -20.33 25.02 -6.11
CA GLU A 80 -21.19 23.82 -5.98
C GLU A 80 -20.55 22.53 -6.49
N LYS A 81 -19.44 22.63 -7.21
CA LYS A 81 -18.69 21.47 -7.76
C LYS A 81 -17.40 21.30 -7.00
N GLY A 82 -17.24 20.14 -6.35
CA GLY A 82 -15.97 19.76 -5.74
C GLY A 82 -14.92 19.44 -6.80
N VAL A 83 -13.73 20.01 -6.68
CA VAL A 83 -12.56 19.61 -7.48
C VAL A 83 -11.70 18.66 -6.64
N MET A 84 -11.43 17.49 -7.18
CA MET A 84 -10.49 16.53 -6.61
C MET A 84 -9.11 16.78 -7.21
N ALA A 85 -8.14 17.16 -6.39
CA ALA A 85 -6.74 17.17 -6.77
C ALA A 85 -6.06 15.90 -6.24
N ILE A 86 -5.29 15.24 -7.09
CA ILE A 86 -4.49 14.07 -6.74
C ILE A 86 -3.03 14.49 -6.75
N ALA A 87 -2.30 14.19 -5.67
CA ALA A 87 -0.85 14.35 -5.67
C ALA A 87 -0.24 13.26 -6.58
N TYR A 88 0.22 13.67 -7.75
CA TYR A 88 0.93 12.78 -8.65
C TYR A 88 2.27 12.35 -8.04
N GLY A 89 2.62 11.08 -8.23
CA GLY A 89 3.90 10.54 -7.80
C GLY A 89 3.96 10.04 -6.35
N TYR A 90 2.85 10.05 -5.62
CA TYR A 90 2.82 9.38 -4.31
C TYR A 90 2.86 7.87 -4.49
N ASN A 91 4.00 7.31 -4.17
CA ASN A 91 4.20 5.87 -4.17
C ASN A 91 5.01 5.49 -2.92
N PRO A 92 4.36 5.00 -1.87
CA PRO A 92 5.04 4.64 -0.63
C PRO A 92 5.88 3.37 -0.74
N ILE A 93 5.68 2.57 -1.79
CA ILE A 93 6.37 1.31 -2.01
C ILE A 93 7.20 1.42 -3.29
N ILE A 94 8.52 1.26 -3.15
CA ILE A 94 9.45 1.29 -4.28
C ILE A 94 10.23 -0.02 -4.32
N ARG A 95 10.31 -0.64 -5.51
CA ARG A 95 11.16 -1.81 -5.68
C ARG A 95 12.63 -1.38 -5.79
N PHE A 96 13.47 -2.03 -5.02
CA PHE A 96 14.92 -1.83 -5.06
C PHE A 96 15.62 -3.19 -5.08
N ASN A 97 16.20 -3.54 -6.23
CA ASN A 97 16.69 -4.88 -6.52
C ASN A 97 15.57 -5.94 -6.34
N GLU A 98 15.79 -6.93 -5.48
CA GLU A 98 14.77 -7.95 -5.16
C GLU A 98 13.91 -7.59 -3.94
N ASP A 99 14.23 -6.48 -3.27
CA ASP A 99 13.55 -6.01 -2.06
C ASP A 99 12.61 -4.84 -2.35
N PHE A 100 11.88 -4.41 -1.34
CA PHE A 100 11.03 -3.22 -1.39
C PHE A 100 11.43 -2.22 -0.31
N ILE A 101 11.44 -0.96 -0.67
CA ILE A 101 11.57 0.16 0.28
C ILE A 101 10.17 0.73 0.50
N ILE A 102 9.79 0.83 1.77
CA ILE A 102 8.48 1.37 2.19
C ILE A 102 8.72 2.65 2.97
N GLY A 103 8.29 3.77 2.38
CA GLY A 103 8.43 5.11 2.96
C GLY A 103 7.13 5.88 2.85
N ASP A 104 6.34 5.89 3.92
CA ASP A 104 5.09 6.65 3.98
C ASP A 104 5.36 8.06 4.51
N ILE A 105 4.68 9.07 3.94
CA ILE A 105 4.81 10.46 4.39
C ILE A 105 4.28 10.67 5.82
N SER A 106 3.38 9.82 6.26
CA SER A 106 2.78 9.86 7.59
C SER A 106 3.55 9.07 8.64
N HIS A 107 4.68 8.45 8.26
CA HIS A 107 5.49 7.65 9.15
C HIS A 107 6.94 8.14 9.20
N ASP A 108 7.52 8.16 10.40
CA ASP A 108 8.88 8.68 10.59
C ASP A 108 9.97 7.74 10.08
N THR A 109 9.66 6.47 9.97
CA THR A 109 10.62 5.43 9.63
C THR A 109 10.43 4.95 8.20
N ILE A 110 11.54 4.76 7.49
CA ILE A 110 11.60 4.08 6.20
C ILE A 110 12.07 2.66 6.44
N TYR A 111 11.38 1.70 5.84
CA TYR A 111 11.65 0.27 6.00
C TYR A 111 12.15 -0.36 4.70
N GLN A 112 12.98 -1.37 4.85
CA GLN A 112 13.28 -2.34 3.81
C GLN A 112 12.52 -3.63 4.09
N TYR A 113 11.78 -4.11 3.10
CA TYR A 113 11.10 -5.39 3.15
C TYR A 113 11.75 -6.35 2.17
N SER A 114 12.48 -7.31 2.69
CA SER A 114 13.30 -8.23 1.88
C SER A 114 12.46 -9.35 1.27
N LYS A 115 13.02 -9.98 0.23
CA LYS A 115 12.38 -11.13 -0.45
C LYS A 115 12.09 -12.31 0.48
N ASN A 116 12.81 -12.46 1.58
CA ASN A 116 12.55 -13.47 2.61
C ASN A 116 11.53 -13.03 3.66
N LYS A 117 10.79 -11.95 3.40
CA LYS A 117 9.72 -11.41 4.26
C LYS A 117 10.21 -10.87 5.59
N THR A 118 11.43 -10.32 5.63
CA THR A 118 11.99 -9.63 6.80
C THR A 118 11.83 -8.12 6.64
N LEU A 119 11.18 -7.47 7.60
CA LEU A 119 11.01 -6.03 7.67
C LEU A 119 12.10 -5.42 8.55
N THR A 120 12.89 -4.51 7.99
CA THR A 120 14.01 -3.85 8.69
C THR A 120 13.89 -2.34 8.58
N PRO A 121 13.91 -1.57 9.68
CA PRO A 121 14.02 -0.12 9.61
C PRO A 121 15.41 0.28 9.10
N ILE A 122 15.46 1.15 8.10
CA ILE A 122 16.72 1.58 7.48
C ILE A 122 17.01 3.08 7.68
N LEU A 123 15.98 3.88 7.90
CA LEU A 123 16.13 5.32 8.09
C LEU A 123 15.01 5.84 9.00
N VAL A 124 15.36 6.72 9.91
CA VAL A 124 14.38 7.49 10.71
C VAL A 124 14.50 8.96 10.33
N LYS A 125 13.39 9.55 9.91
CA LYS A 125 13.28 10.97 9.59
C LYS A 125 13.18 11.77 10.89
N THR A 126 14.15 12.62 11.17
CA THR A 126 14.17 13.51 12.35
C THR A 126 14.59 14.92 11.95
N PRO A 127 13.93 15.99 12.48
CA PRO A 127 12.69 15.90 13.25
C PRO A 127 11.51 15.44 12.43
N SER A 128 10.54 14.83 13.09
CA SER A 128 9.26 14.56 12.45
C SER A 128 8.56 15.88 12.15
N ILE A 129 8.14 16.08 10.92
CA ILE A 129 7.44 17.29 10.46
C ILE A 129 5.92 17.14 10.50
N TYR A 130 5.44 16.01 10.97
CA TYR A 130 4.02 15.67 11.01
C TYR A 130 3.51 15.26 12.37
#